data_4ad6b4addd3144a79424dcb545dab5eb
#
_entry.id   4ad6b4addd3144a79424dcb545dab5eb
#
_cell.length_a   1.000
_cell.length_b   1.000
_cell.length_c   1.000
_cell.angle_alpha   90.00
_cell.angle_beta   90.00
_cell.angle_gamma   90.00
#
_symmetry.space_group_name_H-M   'P 1'
#
loop_
_entity.id
_entity.type
_entity.pdbx_description
1 polymer ?
#
loop_
_entity_poly.entity_id
_entity_poly.type
_entity_poly.pdbx_seq_one_letter_code
_entity_poly.pdbx_strand_id
1 'polypeptide(L)'
;MNNSVNVDLNSNPYLKKGRLISPSNIGDAGYDLVAASAPKIVGEVYQGKLFKKINYIEYDTNIRLAPETDEFNDYELFSYVFPRSSISKYNLSLCNSVGVIDSGFRDTIKLRFKYIAQAENFYIINDAKNILIGIDESMIYSKGDKIGQLIFSKHIHPRVFLKDSLNESDRGLGGFGSTGS
;
A
#
# COMPACT_ATOMS: atom_id res chain seq x y z
N MET A 1 -27.34 8.88 6.56
CA MET A 1 -27.16 7.44 6.37
C MET A 1 -25.76 7.12 6.89
N ASN A 2 -25.66 6.32 7.94
CA ASN A 2 -24.37 5.96 8.53
C ASN A 2 -23.81 4.75 7.81
N ASN A 3 -22.87 4.95 6.90
CA ASN A 3 -22.06 3.84 6.39
C ASN A 3 -21.06 3.46 7.48
N SER A 4 -21.25 2.32 8.13
CA SER A 4 -20.32 1.82 9.12
C SER A 4 -19.31 0.86 8.48
N VAL A 5 -18.09 0.91 8.95
CA VAL A 5 -17.04 -0.06 8.60
C VAL A 5 -16.54 -0.68 9.89
N ASN A 6 -16.72 -1.98 10.01
CA ASN A 6 -16.18 -2.72 11.14
C ASN A 6 -14.68 -2.90 10.96
N VAL A 7 -13.92 -2.41 11.94
CA VAL A 7 -12.47 -2.58 12.00
C VAL A 7 -12.17 -3.57 13.13
N ASP A 8 -11.75 -4.79 12.75
CA ASP A 8 -11.33 -5.78 13.75
C ASP A 8 -9.90 -5.48 14.21
N LEU A 9 -9.82 -5.08 15.46
CA LEU A 9 -8.55 -4.79 16.15
C LEU A 9 -8.05 -5.95 17.02
N ASN A 10 -8.85 -7.04 17.23
CA ASN A 10 -8.61 -7.99 18.33
C ASN A 10 -9.01 -9.44 18.08
N SER A 11 -9.28 -9.89 16.87
CA SER A 11 -9.81 -11.26 16.65
C SER A 11 -8.83 -12.38 17.00
N ASN A 12 -7.55 -12.08 17.21
CA ASN A 12 -6.54 -13.05 17.62
C ASN A 12 -5.75 -12.53 18.83
N PRO A 13 -5.79 -13.22 20.01
CA PRO A 13 -5.06 -12.82 21.20
C PRO A 13 -3.52 -12.80 21.01
N TYR A 14 -3.00 -13.49 19.99
CA TYR A 14 -1.58 -13.51 19.65
C TYR A 14 -1.17 -12.38 18.69
N LEU A 15 -2.12 -11.66 18.07
CA LEU A 15 -1.83 -10.51 17.23
C LEU A 15 -1.74 -9.26 18.09
N LYS A 16 -0.71 -8.46 17.83
CA LYS A 16 -0.59 -7.12 18.44
C LYS A 16 -1.71 -6.25 17.88
N LYS A 17 -2.30 -5.40 18.73
CA LYS A 17 -3.35 -4.44 18.31
C LYS A 17 -2.89 -3.61 17.12
N GLY A 18 -3.68 -3.61 16.06
CA GLY A 18 -3.54 -2.68 14.95
C GLY A 18 -3.95 -1.27 15.38
N ARG A 19 -3.48 -0.25 14.67
CA ARG A 19 -3.85 1.14 14.90
C ARG A 19 -4.24 1.81 13.58
N LEU A 20 -5.52 2.16 13.48
CA LEU A 20 -6.07 3.00 12.43
C LEU A 20 -6.36 4.38 13.06
N ILE A 21 -5.79 5.43 12.49
CA ILE A 21 -5.94 6.79 13.00
C ILE A 21 -6.90 7.53 12.07
N SER A 22 -8.03 7.95 12.64
CA SER A 22 -9.02 8.77 11.92
C SER A 22 -8.43 10.10 11.45
N PRO A 23 -8.96 10.67 10.36
CA PRO A 23 -8.64 12.02 9.94
C PRO A 23 -8.85 13.02 11.06
N SER A 24 -7.98 14.03 11.14
CA SER A 24 -8.01 15.04 12.21
C SER A 24 -9.02 16.16 11.94
N ASN A 25 -9.32 16.42 10.66
CA ASN A 25 -10.19 17.51 10.24
C ASN A 25 -11.38 17.00 9.44
N ILE A 26 -12.47 17.76 9.47
CA ILE A 26 -13.61 17.56 8.58
C ILE A 26 -13.12 17.81 7.15
N GLY A 27 -13.33 16.83 6.26
CA GLY A 27 -12.89 16.90 4.86
C GLY A 27 -11.57 16.17 4.55
N ASP A 28 -10.79 15.80 5.57
CA ASP A 28 -9.67 14.87 5.35
C ASP A 28 -10.20 13.49 4.97
N ALA A 29 -9.65 12.89 3.91
CA ALA A 29 -10.17 11.62 3.38
C ALA A 29 -9.45 10.38 3.94
N GLY A 30 -8.21 10.52 4.38
CA GLY A 30 -7.32 9.39 4.66
C GLY A 30 -7.27 8.99 6.12
N TYR A 31 -7.45 7.70 6.39
CA TYR A 31 -7.17 7.09 7.69
C TYR A 31 -5.73 6.59 7.71
N ASP A 32 -4.93 7.05 8.67
CA ASP A 32 -3.54 6.61 8.76
C ASP A 32 -3.42 5.16 9.21
N LEU A 33 -2.68 4.36 8.43
CA LEU A 33 -2.26 3.02 8.75
C LEU A 33 -0.89 3.07 9.45
N VAL A 34 -0.79 2.37 10.58
CA VAL A 34 0.42 2.34 11.41
C VAL A 34 1.08 0.96 11.34
N ALA A 35 2.40 0.92 11.22
CA ALA A 35 3.16 -0.33 11.30
C ALA A 35 3.02 -0.96 12.69
N ALA A 36 2.34 -2.08 12.79
CA ALA A 36 2.16 -2.82 14.04
C ALA A 36 3.36 -3.72 14.37
N SER A 37 4.18 -4.05 13.35
CA SER A 37 5.38 -4.87 13.47
C SER A 37 6.63 -4.10 13.05
N ALA A 38 7.81 -4.63 13.42
CA ALA A 38 9.05 -4.24 12.80
C ALA A 38 9.05 -4.61 11.30
N PRO A 39 9.87 -3.95 10.46
CA PRO A 39 9.99 -4.28 9.05
C PRO A 39 10.45 -5.73 8.86
N LYS A 40 9.80 -6.44 7.93
CA LYS A 40 10.22 -7.75 7.45
C LYS A 40 10.88 -7.60 6.09
N ILE A 41 12.19 -7.76 6.02
CA ILE A 41 12.93 -7.69 4.79
C ILE A 41 12.84 -9.04 4.09
N VAL A 42 12.40 -9.04 2.84
CA VAL A 42 12.29 -10.24 2.00
C VAL A 42 13.24 -10.13 0.84
N GLY A 43 14.15 -11.08 0.75
CA GLY A 43 15.21 -11.07 -0.26
C GLY A 43 16.16 -12.24 -0.11
N GLU A 44 17.25 -12.23 -0.86
CA GLU A 44 18.33 -13.21 -0.77
C GLU A 44 19.43 -12.66 0.14
N VAL A 45 19.48 -13.19 1.36
CA VAL A 45 20.51 -12.81 2.35
C VAL A 45 21.87 -13.39 1.93
N TYR A 46 22.91 -12.60 2.04
CA TYR A 46 24.29 -13.08 1.89
C TYR A 46 24.89 -13.44 3.26
N GLN A 47 25.01 -12.45 4.14
CA GLN A 47 25.51 -12.61 5.49
C GLN A 47 25.04 -11.46 6.38
N GLY A 48 24.55 -11.75 7.58
CA GLY A 48 24.10 -10.73 8.52
C GLY A 48 22.99 -9.85 7.94
N LYS A 49 23.28 -8.57 7.75
CA LYS A 49 22.35 -7.56 7.18
C LYS A 49 22.68 -7.20 5.72
N LEU A 50 23.50 -8.01 5.03
CA LEU A 50 23.84 -7.82 3.62
C LEU A 50 23.03 -8.78 2.74
N PHE A 51 22.52 -8.25 1.63
CA PHE A 51 21.64 -8.95 0.71
C PHE A 51 22.24 -8.97 -0.69
N LYS A 52 22.13 -10.08 -1.40
CA LYS A 52 22.37 -10.15 -2.84
C LYS A 52 21.22 -9.48 -3.60
N LYS A 53 20.00 -9.58 -3.04
CA LYS A 53 18.79 -9.01 -3.62
C LYS A 53 17.79 -8.71 -2.52
N ILE A 54 17.14 -7.54 -2.59
CA ILE A 54 15.99 -7.18 -1.76
C ILE A 54 14.75 -7.17 -2.66
N ASN A 55 13.79 -8.05 -2.38
CA ASN A 55 12.54 -8.11 -3.14
C ASN A 55 11.59 -7.01 -2.70
N TYR A 56 11.36 -6.90 -1.39
CA TYR A 56 10.54 -5.87 -0.76
C TYR A 56 10.77 -5.86 0.76
N ILE A 57 10.31 -4.79 1.38
CA ILE A 57 10.17 -4.66 2.84
C ILE A 57 8.67 -4.66 3.15
N GLU A 58 8.23 -5.57 4.03
CA GLU A 58 6.82 -5.75 4.41
C GLU A 58 6.55 -5.24 5.81
N TYR A 59 5.44 -4.54 5.97
CA TYR A 59 4.90 -4.10 7.26
C TYR A 59 3.48 -4.61 7.41
N ASP A 60 3.17 -5.22 8.54
CA ASP A 60 1.81 -5.58 8.91
C ASP A 60 1.18 -4.47 9.75
N THR A 61 -0.05 -4.11 9.46
CA THR A 61 -0.80 -3.12 10.23
C THR A 61 -1.65 -3.74 11.32
N ASN A 62 -1.86 -5.07 11.30
CA ASN A 62 -2.85 -5.79 12.12
C ASN A 62 -4.28 -5.24 11.99
N ILE A 63 -4.59 -4.53 10.92
CA ILE A 63 -5.94 -4.03 10.61
C ILE A 63 -6.62 -4.99 9.65
N ARG A 64 -7.85 -5.39 9.98
CA ARG A 64 -8.78 -6.10 9.10
C ARG A 64 -10.01 -5.23 8.93
N LEU A 65 -10.63 -5.31 7.76
CA LEU A 65 -11.82 -4.54 7.43
C LEU A 65 -12.99 -5.48 7.11
N ALA A 66 -14.16 -5.12 7.60
CA ALA A 66 -15.43 -5.71 7.20
C ALA A 66 -16.41 -4.56 6.94
N PRO A 67 -16.46 -4.03 5.71
CA PRO A 67 -17.44 -3.02 5.36
C PRO A 67 -18.86 -3.60 5.51
N GLU A 68 -19.74 -2.88 6.18
CA GLU A 68 -21.15 -3.23 6.23
C GLU A 68 -21.82 -2.76 4.95
N THR A 69 -22.51 -3.66 4.28
CA THR A 69 -23.41 -3.34 3.18
C THR A 69 -24.76 -2.96 3.78
N ASP A 70 -25.25 -1.78 3.43
CA ASP A 70 -26.63 -1.39 3.73
C ASP A 70 -27.52 -1.99 2.65
N GLU A 71 -28.52 -2.79 3.03
CA GLU A 71 -29.47 -3.42 2.10
C GLU A 71 -30.22 -2.41 1.21
N PHE A 72 -30.19 -1.14 1.59
CA PHE A 72 -30.83 -0.04 0.84
C PHE A 72 -29.87 0.70 -0.11
N ASN A 73 -28.58 0.31 -0.16
CA ASN A 73 -27.60 0.96 -1.01
C ASN A 73 -27.13 -0.01 -2.10
N ASP A 74 -27.24 0.39 -3.36
CA ASP A 74 -26.80 -0.34 -4.55
C ASP A 74 -25.26 -0.34 -4.73
N TYR A 75 -24.47 -0.16 -3.66
CA TYR A 75 -23.03 -0.13 -3.73
C TYR A 75 -22.36 -0.82 -2.55
N GLU A 76 -21.23 -1.44 -2.81
CA GLU A 76 -20.31 -1.94 -1.79
C GLU A 76 -19.22 -0.92 -1.51
N LEU A 77 -18.70 -0.92 -0.27
CA LEU A 77 -17.53 -0.14 0.07
C LEU A 77 -16.27 -0.99 -0.13
N PHE A 78 -15.31 -0.44 -0.81
CA PHE A 78 -13.94 -0.95 -0.87
C PHE A 78 -12.98 0.14 -0.44
N SER A 79 -11.69 -0.13 -0.37
CA SER A 79 -10.73 0.91 0.00
C SER A 79 -9.47 0.88 -0.83
N TYR A 80 -8.87 2.06 -0.93
CA TYR A 80 -7.53 2.25 -1.49
C TYR A 80 -6.53 2.45 -0.37
N VAL A 81 -5.33 1.92 -0.56
CA VAL A 81 -4.16 2.20 0.26
C VAL A 81 -3.17 3.02 -0.55
N PHE A 82 -2.91 4.22 -0.10
CA PHE A 82 -1.93 5.13 -0.69
C PHE A 82 -0.72 5.28 0.22
N PRO A 83 0.47 5.58 -0.33
CA PRO A 83 1.57 6.07 0.49
C PRO A 83 1.22 7.44 1.07
N ARG A 84 1.82 7.79 2.21
CA ARG A 84 1.75 9.15 2.75
C ARG A 84 2.77 10.06 2.05
N SER A 85 2.51 11.36 2.02
CA SER A 85 3.47 12.35 1.48
C SER A 85 4.84 12.28 2.16
N SER A 86 4.88 11.88 3.44
CA SER A 86 6.12 11.68 4.20
C SER A 86 7.02 10.56 3.66
N ILE A 87 6.55 9.71 2.73
CA ILE A 87 7.39 8.69 2.08
C ILE A 87 8.60 9.29 1.37
N SER A 88 8.49 10.56 0.94
CA SER A 88 9.60 11.30 0.33
C SER A 88 10.84 11.45 1.22
N LYS A 89 10.72 11.19 2.53
CA LYS A 89 11.82 11.20 3.50
C LYS A 89 12.52 9.85 3.66
N TYR A 90 12.03 8.82 2.97
CA TYR A 90 12.50 7.45 3.10
C TYR A 90 12.96 6.89 1.76
N ASN A 91 13.85 5.91 1.82
CA ASN A 91 14.30 5.17 0.63
C ASN A 91 13.32 4.05 0.26
N LEU A 92 12.05 4.40 0.17
CA LEU A 92 10.95 3.46 -0.03
C LEU A 92 10.00 3.91 -1.14
N SER A 93 9.46 2.95 -1.88
CA SER A 93 8.36 3.15 -2.82
C SER A 93 7.35 2.02 -2.68
N LEU A 94 6.05 2.35 -2.59
CA LEU A 94 5.00 1.32 -2.48
C LEU A 94 5.00 0.42 -3.72
N CYS A 95 5.05 -0.91 -3.53
CA CYS A 95 5.27 -1.88 -4.61
C CYS A 95 4.21 -1.85 -5.70
N ASN A 96 2.96 -1.62 -5.33
CA ASN A 96 1.79 -1.59 -6.22
C ASN A 96 1.25 -0.19 -6.48
N SER A 97 2.02 0.87 -6.19
CA SER A 97 1.65 2.28 -6.32
C SER A 97 0.41 2.65 -5.50
N VAL A 98 -0.70 1.94 -5.70
CA VAL A 98 -1.96 2.03 -4.95
C VAL A 98 -2.44 0.61 -4.65
N GLY A 99 -2.66 0.32 -3.38
CA GLY A 99 -3.28 -0.94 -2.96
C GLY A 99 -4.80 -0.86 -3.11
N VAL A 100 -5.43 -1.93 -3.58
CA VAL A 100 -6.89 -2.09 -3.57
C VAL A 100 -7.22 -3.14 -2.52
N ILE A 101 -8.11 -2.78 -1.60
CA ILE A 101 -8.64 -3.68 -0.57
C ILE A 101 -10.11 -3.90 -0.88
N ASP A 102 -10.40 -5.07 -1.40
CA ASP A 102 -11.76 -5.47 -1.78
C ASP A 102 -12.69 -5.56 -0.57
N SER A 103 -13.98 -5.35 -0.78
CA SER A 103 -15.01 -5.45 0.27
C SER A 103 -15.00 -6.82 0.97
N GLY A 104 -14.66 -7.88 0.24
CA GLY A 104 -14.57 -9.25 0.74
C GLY A 104 -13.24 -9.64 1.40
N PHE A 105 -12.20 -8.81 1.38
CA PHE A 105 -10.90 -9.14 1.97
C PHE A 105 -10.96 -9.16 3.50
N ARG A 106 -10.46 -10.23 4.14
CA ARG A 106 -10.57 -10.47 5.59
C ARG A 106 -9.23 -10.76 6.29
N ASP A 107 -8.11 -10.73 5.57
CA ASP A 107 -6.79 -10.82 6.23
C ASP A 107 -6.27 -9.43 6.63
N THR A 108 -5.14 -9.37 7.33
CA THR A 108 -4.52 -8.12 7.74
C THR A 108 -3.98 -7.35 6.54
N ILE A 109 -4.16 -6.03 6.57
CA ILE A 109 -3.61 -5.13 5.56
C ILE A 109 -2.10 -5.05 5.76
N LYS A 110 -1.35 -5.47 4.73
CA LYS A 110 0.11 -5.39 4.70
C LYS A 110 0.56 -4.46 3.60
N LEU A 111 1.54 -3.61 3.91
CA LEU A 111 2.16 -2.74 2.94
C LEU A 111 3.56 -3.28 2.60
N ARG A 112 3.84 -3.40 1.31
CA ARG A 112 5.14 -3.81 0.77
C ARG A 112 5.78 -2.66 0.03
N PHE A 113 7.04 -2.42 0.33
CA PHE A 113 7.79 -1.34 -0.28
C PHE A 113 9.04 -1.87 -0.99
N LYS A 114 9.36 -1.32 -2.15
CA LYS A 114 10.68 -1.45 -2.76
C LYS A 114 11.65 -0.60 -1.96
N TYR A 115 12.83 -1.14 -1.69
CA TYR A 115 13.93 -0.38 -1.16
C TYR A 115 14.68 0.30 -2.30
N ILE A 116 14.85 1.61 -2.22
CA ILE A 116 15.56 2.43 -3.21
C ILE A 116 16.98 2.62 -2.68
N ALA A 117 17.85 1.67 -3.02
CA ALA A 117 19.24 1.72 -2.57
C ALA A 117 19.97 2.94 -3.13
N GLN A 118 20.68 3.64 -2.27
CA GLN A 118 21.56 4.75 -2.60
C GLN A 118 23.00 4.24 -2.78
N ALA A 119 23.89 5.06 -3.31
CA ALA A 119 25.28 4.65 -3.59
C ALA A 119 25.99 4.05 -2.37
N GLU A 120 25.77 4.62 -1.19
CA GLU A 120 26.34 4.19 0.08
C GLU A 120 25.80 2.85 0.60
N ASN A 121 24.72 2.35 0.03
CA ASN A 121 24.13 1.06 0.40
C ASN A 121 24.78 -0.12 -0.32
N PHE A 122 25.64 0.13 -1.32
CA PHE A 122 26.27 -0.93 -2.08
C PHE A 122 27.65 -1.29 -1.51
N TYR A 123 27.89 -2.58 -1.35
CA TYR A 123 29.14 -3.17 -0.87
C TYR A 123 29.72 -4.07 -1.95
N ILE A 124 30.96 -3.82 -2.36
CA ILE A 124 31.67 -4.60 -3.35
C ILE A 124 32.55 -5.61 -2.64
N ILE A 125 32.41 -6.90 -2.95
CA ILE A 125 33.18 -7.98 -2.36
C ILE A 125 33.89 -8.77 -3.47
N ASN A 126 35.12 -9.21 -3.18
CA ASN A 126 35.91 -10.06 -4.07
C ASN A 126 36.09 -9.49 -5.49
N ASP A 127 36.78 -8.37 -5.62
CA ASP A 127 37.15 -7.74 -6.88
C ASP A 127 35.99 -7.49 -7.85
N ALA A 128 34.94 -6.90 -7.32
CA ALA A 128 33.73 -6.54 -8.06
C ALA A 128 32.87 -7.70 -8.61
N LYS A 129 33.14 -8.94 -8.20
CA LYS A 129 32.32 -10.09 -8.63
C LYS A 129 30.97 -10.18 -7.91
N ASN A 130 30.85 -9.59 -6.72
CA ASN A 130 29.62 -9.59 -5.94
C ASN A 130 29.32 -8.20 -5.43
N ILE A 131 28.15 -7.68 -5.83
CA ILE A 131 27.59 -6.43 -5.30
C ILE A 131 26.50 -6.83 -4.31
N LEU A 132 26.64 -6.37 -3.07
CA LEU A 132 25.66 -6.60 -2.01
C LEU A 132 24.98 -5.29 -1.64
N ILE A 133 23.79 -5.41 -1.06
CA ILE A 133 22.98 -4.27 -0.66
C ILE A 133 22.81 -4.32 0.86
N GLY A 134 23.20 -3.26 1.55
CA GLY A 134 22.85 -2.98 2.94
C GLY A 134 21.63 -2.08 3.03
N ILE A 135 20.85 -2.23 4.08
CA ILE A 135 19.71 -1.35 4.33
C ILE A 135 20.11 -0.31 5.36
N ASP A 136 19.90 0.96 5.02
CA ASP A 136 19.91 2.04 6.00
C ASP A 136 18.61 2.03 6.78
N GLU A 137 18.65 1.53 8.01
CA GLU A 137 17.47 1.38 8.87
C GLU A 137 16.88 2.75 9.28
N SER A 138 17.64 3.85 9.18
CA SER A 138 17.13 5.20 9.43
C SER A 138 16.27 5.74 8.29
N MET A 139 16.42 5.16 7.10
CA MET A 139 15.74 5.56 5.86
C MET A 139 14.59 4.61 5.49
N ILE A 140 14.09 3.82 6.43
CA ILE A 140 12.90 2.99 6.30
C ILE A 140 11.98 3.22 7.49
N TYR A 141 10.71 2.82 7.37
CA TYR A 141 9.77 2.93 8.47
C TYR A 141 10.13 1.99 9.63
N SER A 142 9.88 2.45 10.84
CA SER A 142 9.95 1.69 12.07
C SER A 142 8.57 1.26 12.53
N LYS A 143 8.51 0.30 13.45
CA LYS A 143 7.28 -0.03 14.16
C LYS A 143 6.73 1.20 14.87
N GLY A 144 5.43 1.46 14.68
CA GLY A 144 4.74 2.63 15.22
C GLY A 144 4.63 3.80 14.25
N ASP A 145 5.38 3.77 13.15
CA ASP A 145 5.29 4.80 12.11
C ASP A 145 3.98 4.71 11.32
N LYS A 146 3.53 5.86 10.84
CA LYS A 146 2.41 5.96 9.90
C LYS A 146 2.94 5.68 8.49
N ILE A 147 2.59 4.52 7.93
CA ILE A 147 3.19 3.98 6.70
C ILE A 147 2.33 4.11 5.45
N GLY A 148 1.06 4.46 5.61
CA GLY A 148 0.11 4.59 4.50
C GLY A 148 -1.16 5.27 4.94
N GLN A 149 -2.04 5.51 3.98
CA GLN A 149 -3.37 6.08 4.18
C GLN A 149 -4.40 5.16 3.53
N LEU A 150 -5.48 4.86 4.26
CA LEU A 150 -6.63 4.13 3.78
C LEU A 150 -7.74 5.13 3.42
N ILE A 151 -8.27 5.02 2.21
CA ILE A 151 -9.38 5.84 1.71
C ILE A 151 -10.49 4.91 1.28
N PHE A 152 -11.69 5.09 1.85
CA PHE A 152 -12.87 4.34 1.47
C PHE A 152 -13.51 4.92 0.22
N SER A 153 -14.02 4.05 -0.64
CA SER A 153 -14.69 4.39 -1.88
C SER A 153 -15.89 3.49 -2.13
N LYS A 154 -16.83 3.98 -2.93
CA LYS A 154 -17.98 3.21 -3.37
C LYS A 154 -17.63 2.41 -4.61
N HIS A 155 -17.97 1.12 -4.62
CA HIS A 155 -17.88 0.29 -5.80
C HIS A 155 -19.23 0.33 -6.54
N ILE A 156 -19.18 0.75 -7.81
CA ILE A 156 -20.30 0.67 -8.73
C ILE A 156 -20.10 -0.59 -9.56
N HIS A 157 -21.10 -1.48 -9.63
CA HIS A 157 -21.06 -2.69 -10.45
C HIS A 157 -21.53 -2.38 -11.88
N PRO A 158 -20.66 -1.95 -12.81
CA PRO A 158 -21.06 -1.67 -14.16
C PRO A 158 -21.34 -2.98 -14.91
N ARG A 159 -22.34 -2.96 -15.80
CA ARG A 159 -22.46 -4.02 -16.80
C ARG A 159 -21.41 -3.81 -17.89
N VAL A 160 -20.52 -4.78 -18.04
CA VAL A 160 -19.46 -4.75 -19.04
C VAL A 160 -19.85 -5.61 -20.22
N PHE A 161 -19.78 -5.06 -21.42
CA PHE A 161 -20.05 -5.76 -22.66
C PHE A 161 -18.82 -5.70 -23.57
N LEU A 162 -18.46 -6.83 -24.18
CA LEU A 162 -17.46 -6.88 -25.23
C LEU A 162 -18.12 -6.47 -26.57
N LYS A 163 -17.48 -5.61 -27.31
CA LYS A 163 -17.92 -5.17 -28.64
C LYS A 163 -16.74 -5.16 -29.59
N ASP A 164 -16.99 -5.51 -30.85
CA ASP A 164 -15.97 -5.49 -31.91
C ASP A 164 -15.58 -4.04 -32.31
N SER A 165 -16.49 -3.10 -32.11
CA SER A 165 -16.26 -1.67 -32.36
C SER A 165 -16.96 -0.81 -31.33
N LEU A 166 -16.39 0.35 -31.06
CA LEU A 166 -16.95 1.38 -30.18
C LEU A 166 -17.50 2.53 -31.00
N ASN A 167 -18.40 3.31 -30.41
CA ASN A 167 -18.88 4.54 -30.99
C ASN A 167 -17.75 5.56 -31.17
N GLU A 168 -17.84 6.40 -32.14
CA GLU A 168 -16.93 7.55 -32.28
C GLU A 168 -17.10 8.53 -31.12
N SER A 169 -16.03 9.24 -30.78
CA SER A 169 -16.03 10.32 -29.79
C SER A 169 -15.13 11.47 -30.27
N ASP A 170 -15.38 12.67 -29.77
CA ASP A 170 -14.57 13.86 -30.08
C ASP A 170 -13.08 13.70 -29.78
N ARG A 171 -12.76 12.88 -28.77
CA ARG A 171 -11.38 12.56 -28.44
C ARG A 171 -10.76 11.49 -29.35
N GLY A 172 -11.56 10.60 -29.92
CA GLY A 172 -11.12 9.52 -30.80
C GLY A 172 -10.02 8.68 -30.15
N LEU A 173 -8.92 8.46 -30.86
CA LEU A 173 -7.75 7.70 -30.44
C LEU A 173 -6.69 8.53 -29.69
N GLY A 174 -6.99 9.81 -29.39
CA GLY A 174 -6.04 10.72 -28.74
C GLY A 174 -5.64 10.25 -27.33
N GLY A 175 -4.33 10.01 -27.13
CA GLY A 175 -3.72 9.62 -25.85
C GLY A 175 -2.36 10.29 -25.65
N PHE A 176 -1.74 10.06 -24.48
CA PHE A 176 -0.37 10.49 -24.16
C PHE A 176 -0.05 11.97 -24.44
N GLY A 177 -0.97 12.87 -24.11
CA GLY A 177 -0.76 14.31 -24.27
C GLY A 177 -1.15 14.86 -25.65
N SER A 178 -1.89 14.11 -26.48
CA SER A 178 -2.33 14.55 -27.81
C SER A 178 -3.23 15.81 -27.80
N THR A 179 -3.68 16.28 -26.66
CA THR A 179 -4.55 17.45 -26.48
C THR A 179 -3.88 18.63 -25.80
N GLY A 180 -2.58 18.55 -25.52
CA GLY A 180 -1.84 19.59 -24.80
C GLY A 180 -0.48 19.82 -25.42
N SER A 181 -0.33 20.83 -26.23
CA SER A 181 0.92 21.51 -26.53
C SER A 181 0.74 23.00 -26.25
#